data_908b7cb8715f853924f4fadbe31f88ea
#
_entry.id   908b7cb8715f853924f4fadbe31f88ea
#
_cell.length_a   1.000
_cell.length_b   1.000
_cell.length_c   1.000
_cell.angle_alpha   90.00
_cell.angle_beta   90.00
_cell.angle_gamma   90.00
#
_symmetry.space_group_name_H-M   'P 1'
#
loop_
_entity.id
_entity.type
_entity.pdbx_description
1 polymer ?
#
loop_
_entity_poly.entity_id
_entity_poly.type
_entity_poly.pdbx_seq_one_letter_code
_entity_poly.pdbx_strand_id
1 'polypeptide(L)'
;MSSTAGRHRRTRTLSLAVTTAAVLGGAGYLAVPSHDAGASSATVVVSSTAALEGAVRDARAGTVIQVRGGTYYPADTLKSSADGTASNRITLSPYGSEKVVIDGSKLPAGSWLAAIQGDYWTISGMRFQRSPAQGVVVTSSTGGIFRNLTTNDNGDSGFTLRGENCNDNLIANLDSYRNYDPSQHGQNADGLAIKFGSGSGNKVTGARLFHNADDGMDLWQWASAVTVEHSWAYGNGENRWSDPPFEGNGNGFKLGGGGATAAHLVNNNATWDNASNGFTENSNTGAIALNRNTAYRNAGTGFYFATGRARLAANLAVGGAAEAKLGDFTVSARNNWDAGIPTPAVNESGAASAQGPRKADGSLPATDFLEVSGGGIGSTMN
;
A
#
# COMPACT_ATOMS: atom_id res chain seq x y z
N MET A 1 -51.20 -11.97 -25.81
CA MET A 1 -51.59 -12.08 -24.38
C MET A 1 -50.65 -11.21 -23.59
N SER A 2 -51.20 -10.09 -23.13
CA SER A 2 -50.50 -9.01 -22.40
C SER A 2 -50.40 -9.36 -20.92
N SER A 3 -49.25 -9.09 -20.29
CA SER A 3 -49.18 -8.97 -18.86
C SER A 3 -48.18 -7.89 -18.49
N THR A 4 -48.72 -6.76 -18.11
CA THR A 4 -48.07 -5.61 -17.53
C THR A 4 -47.78 -5.86 -16.05
N ALA A 5 -46.52 -5.66 -15.63
CA ALA A 5 -46.13 -5.63 -14.19
C ALA A 5 -45.82 -4.19 -13.80
N GLY A 6 -46.57 -3.69 -12.83
CA GLY A 6 -46.55 -2.31 -12.38
C GLY A 6 -45.35 -1.99 -11.46
N ARG A 7 -44.83 -0.79 -11.64
CA ARG A 7 -43.84 -0.15 -10.76
C ARG A 7 -44.54 0.47 -9.56
N HIS A 8 -44.21 0.04 -8.34
CA HIS A 8 -44.56 0.79 -7.12
C HIS A 8 -43.46 1.83 -6.79
N ARG A 9 -43.77 3.09 -7.04
CA ARG A 9 -43.07 4.24 -6.46
C ARG A 9 -43.54 4.42 -5.04
N ARG A 10 -42.64 4.35 -4.07
CA ARG A 10 -42.90 4.82 -2.69
C ARG A 10 -42.46 6.28 -2.58
N THR A 11 -43.44 7.15 -2.52
CA THR A 11 -43.33 8.57 -2.12
C THR A 11 -43.17 8.66 -0.61
N ARG A 12 -42.09 9.28 -0.15
CA ARG A 12 -41.95 9.67 1.27
C ARG A 12 -42.49 11.08 1.44
N THR A 13 -43.58 11.22 2.18
CA THR A 13 -44.16 12.50 2.59
C THR A 13 -43.40 13.01 3.80
N LEU A 14 -42.84 14.23 3.71
CA LEU A 14 -42.37 15.00 4.85
C LEU A 14 -43.57 15.64 5.53
N SER A 15 -43.81 15.32 6.79
CA SER A 15 -44.76 16.04 7.63
C SER A 15 -44.03 17.09 8.47
N LEU A 16 -44.31 18.34 8.20
CA LEU A 16 -43.88 19.50 8.97
C LEU A 16 -44.86 19.69 10.13
N ALA A 17 -44.43 19.47 11.36
CA ALA A 17 -45.25 19.79 12.55
C ALA A 17 -44.82 21.16 13.09
N VAL A 18 -45.75 22.11 12.98
CA VAL A 18 -45.68 23.42 13.65
C VAL A 18 -46.27 23.26 15.02
N THR A 19 -45.51 23.49 16.08
CA THR A 19 -46.03 23.60 17.44
C THR A 19 -45.83 25.02 17.99
N THR A 20 -46.92 25.66 18.23
CA THR A 20 -47.06 26.97 18.89
C THR A 20 -46.68 26.88 20.36
N ALA A 21 -45.84 27.81 20.81
CA ALA A 21 -45.45 27.97 22.21
C ALA A 21 -46.54 28.59 23.05
N ALA A 22 -46.83 28.03 24.23
CA ALA A 22 -47.48 28.71 25.35
C ALA A 22 -46.47 28.79 26.49
N VAL A 23 -46.23 30.03 26.93
CA VAL A 23 -45.39 30.39 28.08
C VAL A 23 -46.19 30.22 29.35
N LEU A 24 -45.72 29.45 30.31
CA LEU A 24 -46.01 29.62 31.76
C LEU A 24 -44.78 29.21 32.56
N GLY A 25 -44.38 30.12 33.44
CA GLY A 25 -43.12 30.06 34.18
C GLY A 25 -43.07 29.02 35.29
N GLY A 26 -41.88 28.62 35.62
CA GLY A 26 -41.57 27.79 36.79
C GLY A 26 -40.10 27.40 36.73
N ALA A 27 -39.28 27.99 37.60
CA ALA A 27 -37.87 27.71 37.71
C ALA A 27 -37.59 26.26 38.14
N GLY A 28 -36.84 25.54 37.32
CA GLY A 28 -36.28 24.24 37.64
C GLY A 28 -35.15 23.94 36.66
N TYR A 29 -33.94 24.37 36.98
CA TYR A 29 -32.74 23.95 36.26
C TYR A 29 -32.52 22.47 36.52
N LEU A 30 -32.94 21.60 35.61
CA LEU A 30 -32.42 20.26 35.49
C LEU A 30 -31.21 20.38 34.53
N ALA A 31 -30.02 20.48 35.11
CA ALA A 31 -28.80 20.25 34.37
C ALA A 31 -28.82 18.79 33.85
N VAL A 32 -29.06 18.63 32.56
CA VAL A 32 -28.74 17.37 31.86
C VAL A 32 -27.22 17.29 31.83
N PRO A 33 -26.59 16.31 32.48
CA PRO A 33 -25.14 16.14 32.30
C PRO A 33 -24.92 15.74 30.86
N SER A 34 -24.31 16.61 30.07
CA SER A 34 -23.66 16.24 28.82
C SER A 34 -22.49 15.33 29.19
N HIS A 35 -22.72 14.04 29.11
CA HIS A 35 -21.66 13.06 29.12
C HIS A 35 -21.01 13.04 27.73
N ASP A 36 -20.28 14.10 27.40
CA ASP A 36 -19.12 13.98 26.58
C ASP A 36 -18.05 13.29 27.45
N ALA A 37 -18.20 11.99 27.63
CA ALA A 37 -17.12 11.15 28.06
C ALA A 37 -16.14 11.12 26.90
N GLY A 38 -15.20 12.06 26.87
CA GLY A 38 -14.01 11.98 26.05
C GLY A 38 -13.41 10.61 26.30
N ALA A 39 -13.44 9.74 25.31
CA ALA A 39 -12.89 8.39 25.41
C ALA A 39 -11.43 8.55 25.81
N SER A 40 -11.12 8.28 27.06
CA SER A 40 -9.75 8.29 27.58
C SER A 40 -8.98 7.25 26.77
N SER A 41 -7.92 7.67 26.08
CA SER A 41 -7.05 6.75 25.36
C SER A 41 -6.44 5.76 26.35
N ALA A 42 -6.85 4.48 26.25
CA ALA A 42 -6.30 3.43 27.10
C ALA A 42 -4.96 2.97 26.52
N THR A 43 -3.85 3.28 27.21
CA THR A 43 -2.53 2.77 26.84
C THR A 43 -2.30 1.41 27.49
N VAL A 44 -1.98 0.40 26.67
CA VAL A 44 -1.64 -0.96 27.09
C VAL A 44 -0.22 -1.27 26.68
N VAL A 45 0.65 -1.60 27.63
CA VAL A 45 2.02 -2.05 27.35
C VAL A 45 2.05 -3.58 27.42
N VAL A 46 2.52 -4.20 26.34
CA VAL A 46 2.58 -5.67 26.22
C VAL A 46 4.01 -6.16 26.05
N SER A 47 4.34 -7.29 26.68
CA SER A 47 5.69 -7.89 26.67
C SER A 47 5.69 -9.42 26.42
N SER A 48 4.54 -9.98 26.06
CA SER A 48 4.40 -11.38 25.68
C SER A 48 3.50 -11.56 24.48
N THR A 49 3.63 -12.64 23.75
CA THR A 49 2.76 -12.98 22.60
C THR A 49 1.29 -12.99 22.99
N ALA A 50 0.94 -13.69 24.06
CA ALA A 50 -0.47 -13.78 24.52
C ALA A 50 -1.05 -12.40 24.90
N ALA A 51 -0.24 -11.53 25.53
CA ALA A 51 -0.69 -10.17 25.84
C ALA A 51 -0.89 -9.32 24.56
N LEU A 52 -0.01 -9.48 23.56
CA LEU A 52 -0.17 -8.82 22.26
C LEU A 52 -1.44 -9.29 21.52
N GLU A 53 -1.65 -10.60 21.44
CA GLU A 53 -2.86 -11.18 20.83
C GLU A 53 -4.13 -10.68 21.50
N GLY A 54 -4.15 -10.68 22.84
CA GLY A 54 -5.26 -10.13 23.63
C GLY A 54 -5.49 -8.65 23.36
N ALA A 55 -4.43 -7.83 23.41
CA ALA A 55 -4.54 -6.38 23.20
C ALA A 55 -5.03 -6.02 21.79
N VAL A 56 -4.59 -6.74 20.74
CA VAL A 56 -5.05 -6.53 19.36
C VAL A 56 -6.51 -6.96 19.20
N ARG A 57 -6.90 -8.11 19.74
CA ARG A 57 -8.28 -8.62 19.68
C ARG A 57 -9.27 -7.69 20.41
N ASP A 58 -8.89 -7.22 21.61
CA ASP A 58 -9.77 -6.48 22.52
C ASP A 58 -9.66 -4.95 22.33
N ALA A 59 -8.93 -4.50 21.31
CA ALA A 59 -8.75 -3.09 20.98
C ALA A 59 -10.09 -2.39 20.71
N ARG A 60 -10.16 -1.09 21.03
CA ARG A 60 -11.31 -0.21 20.81
C ARG A 60 -10.82 1.16 20.37
N ALA A 61 -11.72 2.01 19.89
CA ALA A 61 -11.38 3.39 19.54
C ALA A 61 -10.58 4.07 20.67
N GLY A 62 -9.42 4.64 20.33
CA GLY A 62 -8.50 5.29 21.26
C GLY A 62 -7.52 4.35 21.99
N THR A 63 -7.57 3.04 21.77
CA THR A 63 -6.58 2.11 22.35
C THR A 63 -5.19 2.36 21.77
N VAL A 64 -4.19 2.49 22.64
CA VAL A 64 -2.76 2.58 22.27
C VAL A 64 -2.05 1.34 22.79
N ILE A 65 -1.64 0.45 21.89
CA ILE A 65 -0.90 -0.78 22.20
C ILE A 65 0.59 -0.49 21.98
N GLN A 66 1.36 -0.50 23.05
CA GLN A 66 2.82 -0.35 23.02
C GLN A 66 3.49 -1.69 23.28
N VAL A 67 4.26 -2.15 22.32
CA VAL A 67 4.88 -3.47 22.35
C VAL A 67 6.34 -3.34 22.79
N ARG A 68 6.73 -4.05 23.87
CA ARG A 68 8.12 -4.09 24.33
C ARG A 68 9.00 -4.79 23.30
N GLY A 69 10.28 -4.43 23.28
CA GLY A 69 11.25 -5.03 22.36
C GLY A 69 11.37 -6.53 22.50
N GLY A 70 11.45 -7.21 21.37
CA GLY A 70 11.55 -8.67 21.32
C GLY A 70 10.94 -9.27 20.06
N THR A 71 10.96 -10.60 19.99
CA THR A 71 10.31 -11.37 18.94
C THR A 71 9.09 -12.08 19.50
N TYR A 72 7.95 -11.87 18.86
CA TYR A 72 6.65 -12.41 19.22
C TYR A 72 6.24 -13.45 18.20
N TYR A 73 5.81 -14.62 18.65
CA TYR A 73 5.44 -15.78 17.82
C TYR A 73 3.95 -16.08 18.01
N PRO A 74 3.05 -15.43 17.28
CA PRO A 74 1.62 -15.75 17.35
C PRO A 74 1.35 -17.21 16.98
N ALA A 75 0.41 -17.84 17.70
CA ALA A 75 -0.07 -19.17 17.36
C ALA A 75 -1.21 -19.15 16.33
N ASP A 76 -1.90 -18.02 16.25
CA ASP A 76 -2.95 -17.71 15.29
C ASP A 76 -2.73 -16.34 14.66
N THR A 77 -3.41 -16.05 13.56
CA THR A 77 -3.38 -14.72 12.92
C THR A 77 -3.67 -13.62 13.93
N LEU A 78 -2.80 -12.63 14.04
CA LEU A 78 -3.10 -11.39 14.77
C LEU A 78 -4.21 -10.63 14.06
N LYS A 79 -5.44 -10.67 14.55
CA LYS A 79 -6.59 -10.06 13.87
C LYS A 79 -7.40 -9.13 14.76
N SER A 80 -7.91 -8.08 14.15
CA SER A 80 -8.91 -7.19 14.75
C SER A 80 -9.88 -6.68 13.69
N SER A 81 -11.15 -6.58 14.07
CA SER A 81 -12.21 -5.88 13.32
C SER A 81 -12.72 -4.64 14.06
N ALA A 82 -12.00 -4.22 15.11
CA ALA A 82 -12.37 -3.05 15.88
C ALA A 82 -12.11 -1.77 15.09
N ASP A 83 -13.06 -0.87 15.09
CA ASP A 83 -12.94 0.44 14.47
C ASP A 83 -12.38 1.48 15.46
N GLY A 84 -11.38 2.21 15.01
CA GLY A 84 -11.06 3.51 15.57
C GLY A 84 -11.97 4.60 14.98
N THR A 85 -11.61 5.84 15.24
CA THR A 85 -12.16 7.01 14.55
C THR A 85 -11.03 7.96 14.17
N ALA A 86 -11.31 8.95 13.33
CA ALA A 86 -10.28 9.92 12.93
C ALA A 86 -9.63 10.63 14.14
N SER A 87 -10.40 10.89 15.20
CA SER A 87 -9.96 11.54 16.44
C SER A 87 -9.49 10.55 17.53
N ASN A 88 -9.93 9.28 17.48
CA ASN A 88 -9.59 8.23 18.45
C ASN A 88 -9.12 6.98 17.72
N ARG A 89 -7.95 7.05 17.10
CA ARG A 89 -7.35 5.95 16.36
C ARG A 89 -6.96 4.79 17.28
N ILE A 90 -6.94 3.58 16.75
CA ILE A 90 -6.32 2.45 17.42
C ILE A 90 -4.86 2.42 16.98
N THR A 91 -3.93 2.39 17.92
CA THR A 91 -2.50 2.44 17.62
C THR A 91 -1.79 1.19 18.09
N LEU A 92 -0.96 0.61 17.22
CA LEU A 92 -0.03 -0.49 17.53
C LEU A 92 1.37 -0.06 17.14
N SER A 93 2.27 0.02 18.12
CA SER A 93 3.64 0.50 17.90
C SER A 93 4.61 -0.07 18.94
N PRO A 94 5.93 -0.01 18.70
CA PRO A 94 6.90 -0.30 19.71
C PRO A 94 6.79 0.64 20.92
N TYR A 95 7.18 0.14 22.07
CA TYR A 95 7.41 0.99 23.23
C TYR A 95 8.70 1.82 23.02
N GLY A 96 8.53 3.13 22.92
CA GLY A 96 9.66 4.02 22.59
C GLY A 96 10.30 3.67 21.23
N SER A 97 11.60 3.43 21.23
CA SER A 97 12.39 3.04 20.05
C SER A 97 12.81 1.56 20.06
N GLU A 98 12.14 0.74 20.85
CA GLU A 98 12.48 -0.69 20.97
C GLU A 98 12.19 -1.44 19.68
N LYS A 99 13.01 -2.45 19.35
CA LYS A 99 12.83 -3.25 18.13
C LYS A 99 11.83 -4.37 18.39
N VAL A 100 10.74 -4.38 17.61
CA VAL A 100 9.68 -5.38 17.71
C VAL A 100 9.61 -6.17 16.40
N VAL A 101 9.63 -7.50 16.54
CA VAL A 101 9.48 -8.45 15.45
C VAL A 101 8.26 -9.33 15.72
N ILE A 102 7.33 -9.36 14.80
CA ILE A 102 6.22 -10.32 14.78
C ILE A 102 6.60 -11.42 13.78
N ASP A 103 6.69 -12.64 14.24
CA ASP A 103 7.25 -13.76 13.49
C ASP A 103 6.23 -14.89 13.33
N GLY A 104 5.82 -15.12 12.09
CA GLY A 104 4.78 -16.08 11.73
C GLY A 104 5.24 -17.53 11.63
N SER A 105 6.50 -17.85 11.95
CA SER A 105 7.04 -19.21 11.75
C SER A 105 6.37 -20.30 12.61
N LYS A 106 5.50 -19.94 13.54
CA LYS A 106 4.70 -20.87 14.34
C LYS A 106 3.22 -20.91 13.94
N LEU A 107 2.82 -20.12 12.95
CA LEU A 107 1.45 -20.13 12.46
C LEU A 107 1.14 -21.43 11.69
N PRO A 108 -0.11 -21.88 11.68
CA PRO A 108 -0.56 -22.94 10.78
C PRO A 108 -0.34 -22.58 9.32
N ALA A 109 -0.09 -23.58 8.48
CA ALA A 109 0.06 -23.39 7.03
C ALA A 109 -1.11 -22.61 6.42
N GLY A 110 -0.83 -21.68 5.50
CA GLY A 110 -1.81 -20.82 4.83
C GLY A 110 -2.37 -19.67 5.69
N SER A 111 -1.94 -19.52 6.95
CA SER A 111 -2.38 -18.40 7.79
C SER A 111 -1.67 -17.10 7.42
N TRP A 112 -2.38 -15.99 7.46
CA TRP A 112 -1.79 -14.64 7.43
C TRP A 112 -1.19 -14.29 8.79
N LEU A 113 -0.12 -13.50 8.82
CA LEU A 113 0.48 -13.10 10.10
C LEU A 113 -0.36 -12.04 10.82
N ALA A 114 -0.83 -11.03 10.11
CA ALA A 114 -1.71 -10.01 10.66
C ALA A 114 -2.87 -9.71 9.70
N ALA A 115 -4.09 -9.55 10.25
CA ALA A 115 -5.31 -9.25 9.51
C ALA A 115 -6.09 -8.13 10.20
N ILE A 116 -6.13 -6.94 9.60
CA ILE A 116 -6.85 -5.78 10.09
C ILE A 116 -8.07 -5.53 9.21
N GLN A 117 -9.25 -5.55 9.80
CA GLN A 117 -10.53 -5.32 9.14
C GLN A 117 -11.27 -4.09 9.67
N GLY A 118 -10.71 -3.44 10.69
CA GLY A 118 -11.28 -2.23 11.29
C GLY A 118 -10.71 -0.95 10.70
N ASP A 119 -11.45 0.14 10.86
CA ASP A 119 -11.08 1.47 10.39
C ASP A 119 -10.11 2.20 11.34
N TYR A 120 -9.41 3.19 10.81
CA TYR A 120 -8.56 4.13 11.56
C TYR A 120 -7.51 3.48 12.47
N TRP A 121 -6.91 2.39 12.02
CA TRP A 121 -5.73 1.83 12.66
C TRP A 121 -4.47 2.61 12.29
N THR A 122 -3.57 2.74 13.25
CA THR A 122 -2.18 3.18 13.04
C THR A 122 -1.25 2.06 13.47
N ILE A 123 -0.52 1.45 12.52
CA ILE A 123 0.51 0.44 12.81
C ILE A 123 1.85 1.00 12.35
N SER A 124 2.83 1.03 13.25
CA SER A 124 4.11 1.66 12.92
C SER A 124 5.33 1.03 13.60
N GLY A 125 6.49 1.14 12.94
CA GLY A 125 7.79 0.86 13.54
C GLY A 125 8.10 -0.61 13.83
N MET A 126 7.40 -1.55 13.20
CA MET A 126 7.51 -2.98 13.50
C MET A 126 7.88 -3.80 12.27
N ARG A 127 8.43 -4.98 12.52
CA ARG A 127 8.72 -5.99 11.50
C ARG A 127 7.70 -7.13 11.58
N PHE A 128 7.20 -7.57 10.41
CA PHE A 128 6.34 -8.74 10.22
C PHE A 128 7.04 -9.69 9.27
N GLN A 129 7.37 -10.89 9.72
CA GLN A 129 8.18 -11.81 8.93
C GLN A 129 7.74 -13.25 9.06
N ARG A 130 8.14 -14.07 8.08
CA ARG A 130 8.00 -15.54 8.08
C ARG A 130 6.56 -16.02 8.29
N SER A 131 5.58 -15.27 7.76
CA SER A 131 4.21 -15.77 7.63
C SER A 131 4.17 -16.95 6.67
N PRO A 132 3.40 -17.98 6.92
CA PRO A 132 3.20 -19.06 5.94
C PRO A 132 2.36 -18.66 4.70
N ALA A 133 1.73 -17.49 4.74
CA ALA A 133 1.08 -16.81 3.62
C ALA A 133 1.39 -15.31 3.67
N GLN A 134 0.41 -14.40 3.43
CA GLN A 134 0.64 -12.95 3.48
C GLN A 134 1.15 -12.47 4.85
N GLY A 135 2.01 -11.45 4.83
CA GLY A 135 2.53 -10.82 6.04
C GLY A 135 1.47 -9.99 6.76
N VAL A 136 1.11 -8.83 6.22
CA VAL A 136 0.07 -7.96 6.77
C VAL A 136 -1.04 -7.79 5.75
N VAL A 137 -2.27 -8.10 6.14
CA VAL A 137 -3.46 -7.94 5.30
C VAL A 137 -4.41 -6.94 5.92
N VAL A 138 -4.76 -5.91 5.16
CA VAL A 138 -5.77 -4.91 5.52
C VAL A 138 -6.95 -5.09 4.58
N THR A 139 -8.13 -5.34 5.14
CA THR A 139 -9.32 -5.65 4.34
C THR A 139 -10.45 -4.69 4.65
N SER A 140 -11.00 -4.03 3.61
CA SER A 140 -12.19 -3.17 3.69
C SER A 140 -12.09 -2.12 4.81
N SER A 141 -10.91 -1.51 4.98
CA SER A 141 -10.57 -0.56 6.05
C SER A 141 -10.38 0.84 5.51
N THR A 142 -10.87 1.83 6.24
CA THR A 142 -10.76 3.26 5.91
C THR A 142 -9.84 3.98 6.89
N GLY A 143 -9.06 4.93 6.38
CA GLY A 143 -8.24 5.84 7.18
C GLY A 143 -7.07 5.17 7.91
N GLY A 144 -6.64 3.99 7.49
CA GLY A 144 -5.47 3.29 8.04
C GLY A 144 -4.17 4.06 7.83
N ILE A 145 -3.25 4.02 8.79
CA ILE A 145 -1.89 4.56 8.68
C ILE A 145 -0.91 3.44 9.00
N PHE A 146 -0.20 2.99 7.97
CA PHE A 146 0.80 1.93 8.03
C PHE A 146 2.16 2.53 7.69
N ARG A 147 3.01 2.75 8.68
CA ARG A 147 4.26 3.49 8.44
C ARG A 147 5.48 2.89 9.11
N ASN A 148 6.64 3.05 8.49
CA ASN A 148 7.92 2.55 9.01
C ASN A 148 7.85 1.05 9.32
N LEU A 149 7.19 0.28 8.46
CA LEU A 149 7.05 -1.16 8.59
C LEU A 149 8.11 -1.90 7.76
N THR A 150 8.46 -3.08 8.23
CA THR A 150 9.22 -4.06 7.44
C THR A 150 8.39 -5.32 7.32
N THR A 151 8.19 -5.83 6.10
CA THR A 151 7.54 -7.13 5.83
C THR A 151 8.48 -7.98 4.99
N ASN A 152 8.87 -9.15 5.48
CA ASN A 152 9.88 -9.94 4.76
C ASN A 152 9.78 -11.44 5.00
N ASP A 153 10.28 -12.20 4.01
CA ASP A 153 10.34 -13.66 4.04
C ASP A 153 8.96 -14.30 4.31
N ASN A 154 7.87 -13.68 3.82
CA ASN A 154 6.52 -14.22 3.95
C ASN A 154 6.19 -15.14 2.77
N GLY A 155 5.28 -16.08 2.98
CA GLY A 155 4.87 -17.11 2.04
C GLY A 155 3.92 -16.63 0.93
N ASP A 156 3.69 -15.34 0.80
CA ASP A 156 2.94 -14.63 -0.22
C ASP A 156 3.29 -13.13 -0.06
N SER A 157 2.50 -12.19 -0.58
CA SER A 157 2.78 -10.75 -0.52
C SER A 157 3.10 -10.23 0.89
N GLY A 158 4.09 -9.35 0.99
CA GLY A 158 4.51 -8.80 2.27
C GLY A 158 3.46 -7.93 2.95
N PHE A 159 2.85 -7.01 2.20
CA PHE A 159 1.73 -6.17 2.66
C PHE A 159 0.62 -6.19 1.61
N THR A 160 -0.61 -6.41 2.04
CA THR A 160 -1.78 -6.45 1.16
C THR A 160 -2.88 -5.52 1.67
N LEU A 161 -3.37 -4.62 0.81
CA LEU A 161 -4.62 -3.87 0.97
C LEU A 161 -5.65 -4.45 0.00
N ARG A 162 -6.82 -4.87 0.49
CA ARG A 162 -7.84 -5.54 -0.33
C ARG A 162 -9.26 -5.27 0.12
N GLY A 163 -10.21 -5.60 -0.75
CA GLY A 163 -11.64 -5.47 -0.45
C GLY A 163 -12.21 -4.11 -0.86
N GLU A 164 -13.52 -4.00 -0.74
CA GLU A 164 -14.25 -2.79 -1.10
C GLU A 164 -14.21 -1.75 0.03
N ASN A 165 -14.39 -0.48 -0.32
CA ASN A 165 -14.40 0.64 0.62
C ASN A 165 -13.10 0.86 1.41
N CYS A 166 -11.97 0.43 0.85
CA CYS A 166 -10.67 0.76 1.41
C CYS A 166 -10.32 2.22 1.07
N ASN A 167 -10.74 3.18 1.88
CA ASN A 167 -10.53 4.60 1.57
C ASN A 167 -9.46 5.24 2.46
N ASP A 168 -8.77 6.25 1.91
CA ASP A 168 -7.88 7.15 2.66
C ASP A 168 -6.80 6.44 3.50
N ASN A 169 -6.32 5.27 3.03
CA ASN A 169 -5.24 4.57 3.69
C ASN A 169 -3.88 5.11 3.24
N LEU A 170 -2.99 5.29 4.21
CA LEU A 170 -1.61 5.70 3.99
C LEU A 170 -0.65 4.54 4.28
N ILE A 171 0.12 4.14 3.26
CA ILE A 171 1.26 3.22 3.40
C ILE A 171 2.53 4.05 3.20
N ALA A 172 3.28 4.28 4.27
CA ALA A 172 4.45 5.16 4.24
C ALA A 172 5.72 4.46 4.74
N ASN A 173 6.82 4.60 4.01
CA ASN A 173 8.12 4.09 4.43
C ASN A 173 8.12 2.57 4.71
N LEU A 174 7.46 1.81 3.86
CA LEU A 174 7.42 0.34 3.91
C LEU A 174 8.71 -0.23 3.29
N ASP A 175 9.42 -1.11 4.00
CA ASP A 175 10.38 -2.03 3.42
C ASP A 175 9.72 -3.41 3.27
N SER A 176 9.52 -3.87 2.03
CA SER A 176 8.95 -5.20 1.78
C SER A 176 9.84 -5.99 0.84
N TYR A 177 10.34 -7.15 1.32
CA TYR A 177 11.35 -7.88 0.58
C TYR A 177 11.40 -9.38 0.88
N ARG A 178 11.94 -10.13 -0.11
CA ARG A 178 12.15 -11.59 -0.03
C ARG A 178 10.88 -12.37 0.28
N ASN A 179 9.74 -11.86 -0.16
CA ASN A 179 8.48 -12.58 -0.08
C ASN A 179 8.41 -13.60 -1.23
N TYR A 180 7.92 -14.81 -0.94
CA TYR A 180 7.92 -15.91 -1.88
C TYR A 180 6.79 -16.90 -1.58
N ASP A 181 5.92 -17.15 -2.54
CA ASP A 181 4.87 -18.16 -2.44
C ASP A 181 5.38 -19.51 -2.99
N PRO A 182 5.71 -20.47 -2.12
CA PRO A 182 6.21 -21.76 -2.56
C PRO A 182 5.13 -22.61 -3.25
N SER A 183 3.85 -22.34 -2.99
CA SER A 183 2.74 -23.10 -3.57
C SER A 183 2.41 -22.68 -5.01
N GLN A 184 2.83 -21.47 -5.39
CA GLN A 184 2.64 -20.88 -6.71
C GLN A 184 3.98 -20.56 -7.39
N HIS A 185 5.06 -21.19 -6.97
CA HIS A 185 6.38 -21.03 -7.58
C HIS A 185 6.85 -19.57 -7.69
N GLY A 186 6.52 -18.78 -6.69
CA GLY A 186 6.86 -17.36 -6.63
C GLY A 186 5.79 -16.41 -7.12
N GLN A 187 4.79 -16.86 -7.89
CA GLN A 187 3.66 -16.01 -8.27
C GLN A 187 2.92 -15.47 -7.05
N ASN A 188 2.33 -14.29 -7.17
CA ASN A 188 1.56 -13.59 -6.16
C ASN A 188 2.36 -13.00 -4.98
N ALA A 189 3.61 -13.37 -4.80
CA ALA A 189 4.44 -12.90 -3.68
C ALA A 189 5.05 -11.53 -3.97
N ASP A 190 4.20 -10.50 -3.95
CA ASP A 190 4.62 -9.11 -4.17
C ASP A 190 5.25 -8.48 -2.91
N GLY A 191 5.97 -7.40 -3.12
CA GLY A 191 6.32 -6.53 -2.00
C GLY A 191 5.08 -5.87 -1.39
N LEU A 192 4.31 -5.18 -2.21
CA LEU A 192 3.06 -4.50 -1.84
C LEU A 192 1.96 -4.83 -2.85
N ALA A 193 0.91 -5.47 -2.39
CA ALA A 193 -0.29 -5.74 -3.15
C ALA A 193 -1.43 -4.79 -2.73
N ILE A 194 -2.03 -4.09 -3.69
CA ILE A 194 -3.32 -3.41 -3.50
C ILE A 194 -4.27 -4.02 -4.53
N LYS A 195 -5.01 -5.05 -4.11
CA LYS A 195 -5.68 -5.98 -5.03
C LYS A 195 -7.12 -6.27 -4.65
N PHE A 196 -7.91 -6.71 -5.65
CA PHE A 196 -9.25 -7.27 -5.45
C PHE A 196 -10.18 -6.36 -4.65
N GLY A 197 -10.36 -5.12 -5.12
CA GLY A 197 -11.23 -4.20 -4.41
C GLY A 197 -11.25 -2.79 -4.98
N SER A 198 -11.70 -1.87 -4.13
CA SER A 198 -11.83 -0.47 -4.47
C SER A 198 -11.72 0.44 -3.24
N GLY A 199 -11.50 1.71 -3.49
CA GLY A 199 -11.49 2.76 -2.48
C GLY A 199 -10.63 3.95 -2.90
N SER A 200 -11.09 5.15 -2.61
CA SER A 200 -10.43 6.41 -2.98
C SER A 200 -9.44 6.89 -1.92
N GLY A 201 -8.57 7.83 -2.28
CA GLY A 201 -7.68 8.50 -1.33
C GLY A 201 -6.49 7.67 -0.84
N ASN A 202 -6.31 6.43 -1.32
CA ASN A 202 -5.18 5.59 -0.91
C ASN A 202 -3.86 6.13 -1.46
N LYS A 203 -2.85 6.16 -0.60
CA LYS A 203 -1.53 6.69 -0.92
C LYS A 203 -0.40 5.78 -0.45
N VAL A 204 0.57 5.58 -1.33
CA VAL A 204 1.84 4.91 -1.04
C VAL A 204 2.97 5.92 -1.20
N THR A 205 3.84 6.04 -0.21
CA THR A 205 4.98 6.95 -0.29
C THR A 205 6.20 6.39 0.45
N GLY A 206 7.39 6.59 -0.11
CA GLY A 206 8.64 6.19 0.52
C GLY A 206 8.82 4.66 0.66
N ALA A 207 8.09 3.85 -0.11
CA ALA A 207 8.25 2.40 -0.06
C ALA A 207 9.55 1.94 -0.75
N ARG A 208 10.18 0.88 -0.22
CA ARG A 208 11.19 0.07 -0.91
C ARG A 208 10.69 -1.36 -1.02
N LEU A 209 10.51 -1.82 -2.24
CA LEU A 209 9.88 -3.09 -2.60
C LEU A 209 10.91 -3.89 -3.41
N PHE A 210 11.59 -4.85 -2.77
CA PHE A 210 12.78 -5.41 -3.40
C PHE A 210 13.01 -6.88 -3.14
N HIS A 211 13.58 -7.56 -4.13
CA HIS A 211 13.92 -8.98 -4.06
C HIS A 211 12.72 -9.88 -3.78
N ASN A 212 11.51 -9.46 -4.11
CA ASN A 212 10.31 -10.30 -4.01
C ASN A 212 10.25 -11.25 -5.22
N ALA A 213 9.60 -12.38 -5.04
CA ALA A 213 9.51 -13.37 -6.09
C ALA A 213 8.64 -12.92 -7.25
N ASP A 214 7.56 -12.20 -6.98
CA ASP A 214 6.71 -11.61 -8.01
C ASP A 214 7.04 -10.12 -8.20
N ASP A 215 6.08 -9.26 -8.19
CA ASP A 215 6.24 -7.84 -8.48
C ASP A 215 6.72 -7.04 -7.23
N GLY A 216 7.34 -5.89 -7.47
CA GLY A 216 7.58 -4.94 -6.39
C GLY A 216 6.26 -4.44 -5.83
N MET A 217 5.40 -3.90 -6.70
CA MET A 217 4.04 -3.47 -6.38
C MET A 217 3.05 -4.01 -7.42
N ASP A 218 1.89 -4.50 -6.97
CA ASP A 218 0.83 -4.98 -7.85
C ASP A 218 -0.55 -4.39 -7.47
N LEU A 219 -1.23 -3.77 -8.46
CA LEU A 219 -2.58 -3.19 -8.36
C LEU A 219 -3.63 -4.05 -9.10
N TRP A 220 -3.49 -5.37 -9.09
CA TRP A 220 -4.37 -6.29 -9.79
C TRP A 220 -5.82 -6.19 -9.33
N GLN A 221 -6.76 -5.99 -10.29
CA GLN A 221 -8.20 -5.85 -10.01
C GLN A 221 -8.51 -4.79 -8.92
N TRP A 222 -7.74 -3.70 -8.91
CA TRP A 222 -8.07 -2.55 -8.06
C TRP A 222 -8.78 -1.47 -8.88
N ALA A 223 -10.02 -1.14 -8.50
CA ALA A 223 -10.93 -0.35 -9.34
C ALA A 223 -10.83 1.17 -9.14
N SER A 224 -10.06 1.66 -8.19
CA SER A 224 -9.97 3.09 -7.84
C SER A 224 -8.55 3.65 -7.97
N ALA A 225 -8.43 4.97 -8.11
CA ALA A 225 -7.12 5.60 -8.19
C ALA A 225 -6.31 5.44 -6.89
N VAL A 226 -5.03 5.10 -7.04
CA VAL A 226 -4.03 5.08 -5.96
C VAL A 226 -2.94 6.09 -6.33
N THR A 227 -2.50 6.89 -5.35
CA THR A 227 -1.32 7.74 -5.50
C THR A 227 -0.08 6.99 -5.03
N VAL A 228 0.92 6.86 -5.91
CA VAL A 228 2.22 6.23 -5.62
C VAL A 228 3.32 7.24 -5.86
N GLU A 229 4.05 7.59 -4.83
CA GLU A 229 5.10 8.59 -4.96
C GLU A 229 6.34 8.28 -4.14
N HIS A 230 7.49 8.80 -4.55
CA HIS A 230 8.76 8.68 -3.83
C HIS A 230 9.05 7.25 -3.36
N SER A 231 8.80 6.25 -4.22
CA SER A 231 8.94 4.84 -3.87
C SER A 231 9.87 4.13 -4.86
N TRP A 232 10.54 3.08 -4.38
CA TRP A 232 11.53 2.34 -5.14
C TRP A 232 11.15 0.86 -5.22
N ALA A 233 11.34 0.27 -6.42
CA ALA A 233 11.13 -1.17 -6.64
C ALA A 233 12.33 -1.74 -7.40
N TYR A 234 13.04 -2.75 -6.83
CA TYR A 234 14.24 -3.26 -7.47
C TYR A 234 14.54 -4.74 -7.18
N GLY A 235 15.17 -5.39 -8.15
CA GLY A 235 15.61 -6.78 -8.01
C GLY A 235 14.47 -7.78 -7.77
N ASN A 236 13.24 -7.46 -8.21
CA ASN A 236 12.10 -8.35 -8.08
C ASN A 236 12.05 -9.34 -9.26
N GLY A 237 11.44 -10.52 -9.06
CA GLY A 237 11.28 -11.56 -10.08
C GLY A 237 12.51 -12.45 -10.30
N GLU A 238 13.54 -12.34 -9.48
CA GLU A 238 14.69 -13.23 -9.55
C GLU A 238 14.46 -14.48 -8.70
N ASN A 239 14.74 -15.66 -9.25
CA ASN A 239 14.67 -16.92 -8.53
C ASN A 239 15.77 -17.04 -7.47
N ARG A 240 15.53 -16.50 -6.28
CA ARG A 240 16.45 -16.53 -5.13
C ARG A 240 16.25 -17.75 -4.23
N TRP A 241 15.24 -18.57 -4.51
CA TRP A 241 14.83 -19.72 -3.71
C TRP A 241 15.21 -21.06 -4.33
N SER A 242 15.90 -21.03 -5.49
CA SER A 242 16.30 -22.24 -6.22
C SER A 242 15.11 -23.14 -6.60
N ASP A 243 13.97 -22.52 -6.92
CA ASP A 243 12.76 -23.20 -7.36
C ASP A 243 12.82 -23.43 -8.89
N PRO A 244 12.92 -24.67 -9.38
CA PRO A 244 13.07 -24.93 -10.81
C PRO A 244 11.91 -24.45 -11.68
N PRO A 245 10.63 -24.58 -11.26
CA PRO A 245 9.49 -24.06 -12.00
C PRO A 245 9.12 -22.62 -11.64
N PHE A 246 10.08 -21.79 -11.23
CA PHE A 246 9.83 -20.42 -10.82
C PHE A 246 9.01 -19.62 -11.85
N GLU A 247 7.92 -18.98 -11.41
CA GLU A 247 6.92 -18.32 -12.24
C GLU A 247 6.66 -16.86 -11.85
N GLY A 248 7.48 -16.24 -11.00
CA GLY A 248 7.35 -14.84 -10.62
C GLY A 248 7.46 -13.90 -11.82
N ASN A 249 6.62 -12.84 -11.87
CA ASN A 249 6.55 -11.90 -13.00
C ASN A 249 7.69 -10.89 -13.01
N GLY A 250 8.03 -10.33 -11.86
CA GLY A 250 9.19 -9.48 -11.67
C GLY A 250 9.08 -8.09 -12.27
N ASN A 251 7.90 -7.47 -12.30
CA ASN A 251 7.80 -6.06 -12.63
C ASN A 251 8.17 -5.18 -11.42
N GLY A 252 8.66 -3.98 -11.66
CA GLY A 252 8.84 -3.00 -10.59
C GLY A 252 7.50 -2.52 -10.03
N PHE A 253 6.70 -1.88 -10.89
CA PHE A 253 5.36 -1.39 -10.60
C PHE A 253 4.36 -1.89 -11.63
N LYS A 254 3.48 -2.81 -11.23
CA LYS A 254 2.39 -3.34 -12.03
C LYS A 254 1.10 -2.62 -11.64
N LEU A 255 0.60 -1.78 -12.54
CA LEU A 255 -0.42 -0.76 -12.26
C LEU A 255 -1.81 -1.18 -12.75
N GLY A 256 -2.17 -2.45 -12.58
CA GLY A 256 -3.48 -2.93 -12.95
C GLY A 256 -3.53 -4.38 -13.35
N GLY A 257 -4.60 -4.74 -14.02
CA GLY A 257 -4.89 -6.09 -14.49
C GLY A 257 -6.31 -6.53 -14.20
N GLY A 258 -6.74 -7.65 -14.78
CA GLY A 258 -8.04 -8.23 -14.52
C GLY A 258 -9.23 -7.33 -14.88
N GLY A 259 -9.09 -6.43 -15.88
CA GLY A 259 -10.14 -5.52 -16.34
C GLY A 259 -10.23 -4.20 -15.56
N ALA A 260 -9.25 -3.87 -14.73
CA ALA A 260 -9.21 -2.58 -14.03
C ALA A 260 -9.15 -1.40 -15.01
N THR A 261 -9.79 -0.29 -14.64
CA THR A 261 -9.78 0.97 -15.41
C THR A 261 -9.40 2.17 -14.53
N ALA A 262 -8.60 1.93 -13.51
CA ALA A 262 -8.24 2.92 -12.50
C ALA A 262 -7.20 3.94 -13.01
N ALA A 263 -7.41 5.21 -12.69
CA ALA A 263 -6.54 6.32 -13.08
C ALA A 263 -5.51 6.63 -11.96
N HIS A 264 -4.53 5.77 -11.79
CA HIS A 264 -3.49 5.94 -10.78
C HIS A 264 -2.62 7.17 -11.04
N LEU A 265 -2.07 7.75 -9.96
CA LEU A 265 -1.10 8.84 -9.99
C LEU A 265 0.26 8.31 -9.53
N VAL A 266 1.25 8.29 -10.41
CA VAL A 266 2.55 7.65 -10.18
C VAL A 266 3.65 8.69 -10.40
N ASN A 267 4.19 9.23 -9.31
CA ASN A 267 5.08 10.39 -9.37
C ASN A 267 6.39 10.15 -8.62
N ASN A 268 7.49 10.52 -9.25
CA ASN A 268 8.81 10.54 -8.62
C ASN A 268 9.24 9.18 -8.01
N ASN A 269 8.93 8.08 -8.70
CA ASN A 269 9.35 6.75 -8.30
C ASN A 269 10.55 6.27 -9.12
N ALA A 270 11.29 5.32 -8.59
CA ALA A 270 12.38 4.68 -9.32
C ALA A 270 12.27 3.15 -9.28
N THR A 271 12.66 2.52 -10.38
CA THR A 271 12.65 1.06 -10.49
C THR A 271 13.88 0.59 -11.25
N TRP A 272 14.58 -0.43 -10.73
CA TRP A 272 15.80 -0.92 -11.37
C TRP A 272 16.06 -2.40 -11.13
N ASP A 273 16.79 -3.01 -12.06
CA ASP A 273 17.26 -4.39 -12.00
C ASP A 273 16.13 -5.42 -11.70
N ASN A 274 14.89 -5.16 -12.15
CA ASN A 274 13.78 -6.11 -12.04
C ASN A 274 13.82 -7.09 -13.25
N ALA A 275 13.32 -8.30 -13.06
CA ALA A 275 13.37 -9.36 -14.07
C ALA A 275 12.43 -9.12 -15.27
N SER A 276 11.49 -8.17 -15.17
CA SER A 276 10.54 -7.80 -16.22
C SER A 276 10.49 -6.29 -16.43
N ASN A 277 9.30 -5.69 -16.53
CA ASN A 277 9.17 -4.27 -16.84
C ASN A 277 9.40 -3.38 -15.61
N GLY A 278 9.84 -2.14 -15.87
CA GLY A 278 9.92 -1.12 -14.82
C GLY A 278 8.54 -0.72 -14.32
N PHE A 279 7.76 -0.12 -15.22
CA PHE A 279 6.35 0.27 -15.00
C PHE A 279 5.48 -0.37 -16.08
N THR A 280 4.40 -1.03 -15.69
CA THR A 280 3.45 -1.61 -16.64
C THR A 280 2.01 -1.34 -16.24
N GLU A 281 1.16 -0.98 -17.22
CA GLU A 281 -0.29 -0.85 -17.02
C GLU A 281 -0.98 -2.20 -16.79
N ASN A 282 -0.37 -3.29 -17.27
CA ASN A 282 -0.91 -4.64 -17.20
C ASN A 282 -2.41 -4.71 -17.61
N SER A 283 -2.74 -4.18 -18.79
CA SER A 283 -4.12 -4.10 -19.34
C SER A 283 -5.09 -3.18 -18.56
N ASN A 284 -4.61 -2.33 -17.66
CA ASN A 284 -5.42 -1.25 -17.10
C ASN A 284 -5.66 -0.17 -18.17
N THR A 285 -6.88 -0.02 -18.62
CA THR A 285 -7.26 0.95 -19.65
C THR A 285 -7.59 2.35 -19.13
N GLY A 286 -7.41 2.58 -17.83
CA GLY A 286 -7.61 3.87 -17.16
C GLY A 286 -6.58 4.92 -17.57
N ALA A 287 -6.86 6.17 -17.23
CA ALA A 287 -5.99 7.30 -17.53
C ALA A 287 -4.87 7.45 -16.47
N ILE A 288 -4.00 6.43 -16.37
CA ILE A 288 -2.86 6.47 -15.44
C ILE A 288 -1.95 7.64 -15.79
N ALA A 289 -1.57 8.43 -14.79
CA ALA A 289 -0.62 9.54 -14.97
C ALA A 289 0.73 9.20 -14.33
N LEU A 290 1.80 9.21 -15.14
CA LEU A 290 3.17 8.96 -14.69
C LEU A 290 4.00 10.22 -14.93
N ASN A 291 4.58 10.77 -13.86
CA ASN A 291 5.41 11.97 -13.96
C ASN A 291 6.71 11.82 -13.18
N ARG A 292 7.84 12.13 -13.85
CA ARG A 292 9.17 12.12 -13.24
C ARG A 292 9.53 10.77 -12.58
N ASN A 293 9.26 9.65 -13.23
CA ASN A 293 9.70 8.35 -12.76
C ASN A 293 10.96 7.91 -13.53
N THR A 294 11.79 7.09 -12.92
CA THR A 294 13.00 6.50 -13.53
C THR A 294 12.86 4.98 -13.60
N ALA A 295 13.08 4.41 -14.79
CA ALA A 295 13.25 2.98 -15.01
C ALA A 295 14.69 2.72 -15.49
N TYR A 296 15.47 1.96 -14.73
CA TYR A 296 16.87 1.73 -15.00
C TYR A 296 17.19 0.22 -15.03
N ARG A 297 17.75 -0.26 -16.13
CA ARG A 297 18.23 -1.66 -16.28
C ARG A 297 17.21 -2.74 -15.89
N ASN A 298 15.92 -2.51 -16.02
CA ASN A 298 14.93 -3.57 -15.92
C ASN A 298 15.06 -4.49 -17.14
N ALA A 299 14.95 -5.81 -16.97
CA ALA A 299 15.19 -6.76 -18.08
C ALA A 299 14.15 -6.61 -19.22
N GLY A 300 12.93 -6.18 -18.90
CA GLY A 300 11.87 -5.86 -19.87
C GLY A 300 11.90 -4.41 -20.33
N THR A 301 10.70 -3.88 -20.62
CA THR A 301 10.49 -2.50 -21.04
C THR A 301 10.46 -1.55 -19.83
N GLY A 302 11.13 -0.39 -19.94
CA GLY A 302 11.08 0.62 -18.89
C GLY A 302 9.66 1.06 -18.56
N PHE A 303 8.88 1.46 -19.60
CA PHE A 303 7.47 1.88 -19.48
C PHE A 303 6.60 1.16 -20.52
N TYR A 304 5.79 0.19 -20.08
CA TYR A 304 4.92 -0.61 -20.94
C TYR A 304 3.45 -0.16 -20.77
N PHE A 305 2.94 0.65 -21.73
CA PHE A 305 1.60 1.23 -21.73
C PHE A 305 0.98 1.12 -23.14
N ALA A 306 0.66 -0.10 -23.55
CA ALA A 306 0.29 -0.41 -24.92
C ALA A 306 -1.23 -0.37 -25.21
N THR A 307 -2.09 -0.42 -24.18
CA THR A 307 -3.54 -0.56 -24.35
C THR A 307 -4.37 0.54 -23.69
N GLY A 308 -3.82 1.19 -22.66
CA GLY A 308 -4.52 2.19 -21.85
C GLY A 308 -4.49 3.61 -22.41
N ARG A 309 -5.00 4.54 -21.62
CA ARG A 309 -5.00 5.99 -21.89
C ARG A 309 -4.02 6.74 -21.00
N ALA A 310 -2.88 6.13 -20.75
CA ALA A 310 -1.87 6.70 -19.87
C ALA A 310 -1.34 8.04 -20.36
N ARG A 311 -0.84 8.85 -19.42
CA ARG A 311 -0.15 10.11 -19.69
C ARG A 311 1.22 10.07 -19.02
N LEU A 312 2.25 10.04 -19.83
CA LEU A 312 3.64 9.96 -19.39
C LEU A 312 4.35 11.29 -19.64
N ALA A 313 4.86 11.90 -18.56
CA ALA A 313 5.56 13.19 -18.68
C ALA A 313 6.85 13.20 -17.86
N ALA A 314 7.93 13.67 -18.48
CA ALA A 314 9.23 13.84 -17.84
C ALA A 314 9.78 12.57 -17.16
N ASN A 315 9.46 11.37 -17.67
CA ASN A 315 10.00 10.12 -17.18
C ASN A 315 11.32 9.78 -17.90
N LEU A 316 12.12 8.93 -17.28
CA LEU A 316 13.41 8.48 -17.76
C LEU A 316 13.46 6.96 -17.79
N ALA A 317 13.87 6.38 -18.91
CA ALA A 317 14.18 4.95 -19.03
C ALA A 317 15.58 4.76 -19.63
N VAL A 318 16.40 3.93 -19.00
CA VAL A 318 17.77 3.64 -19.45
C VAL A 318 18.12 2.17 -19.21
N GLY A 319 18.74 1.54 -20.20
CA GLY A 319 19.41 0.23 -20.03
C GLY A 319 18.49 -0.99 -19.94
N GLY A 320 17.21 -0.88 -20.23
CA GLY A 320 16.27 -2.00 -20.37
C GLY A 320 16.21 -2.55 -21.79
N ALA A 321 15.38 -3.57 -22.04
CA ALA A 321 15.17 -4.13 -23.39
C ALA A 321 14.58 -3.08 -24.35
N ALA A 322 13.73 -2.18 -23.85
CA ALA A 322 13.23 -0.99 -24.53
C ALA A 322 12.93 0.11 -23.50
N GLU A 323 13.07 1.37 -23.91
CA GLU A 323 12.73 2.51 -23.05
C GLU A 323 11.22 2.57 -22.79
N ALA A 324 10.41 2.51 -23.85
CA ALA A 324 8.96 2.55 -23.75
C ALA A 324 8.29 1.70 -24.84
N LYS A 325 7.12 1.14 -24.51
CA LYS A 325 6.16 0.57 -25.47
C LYS A 325 4.80 1.18 -25.21
N LEU A 326 4.37 2.06 -26.11
CA LEU A 326 3.17 2.89 -25.96
C LEU A 326 2.15 2.53 -27.02
N GLY A 327 0.87 2.55 -26.64
CA GLY A 327 -0.25 2.38 -27.56
C GLY A 327 -0.79 3.72 -28.08
N ASP A 328 -1.71 3.65 -29.05
CA ASP A 328 -2.25 4.81 -29.76
C ASP A 328 -2.99 5.81 -28.89
N PHE A 329 -3.48 5.39 -27.73
CA PHE A 329 -4.23 6.25 -26.81
C PHE A 329 -3.37 6.82 -25.67
N THR A 330 -2.11 6.43 -25.60
CA THR A 330 -1.16 6.92 -24.61
C THR A 330 -0.56 8.25 -25.04
N VAL A 331 -0.57 9.24 -24.16
CA VAL A 331 0.06 10.55 -24.39
C VAL A 331 1.44 10.57 -23.77
N SER A 332 2.46 10.87 -24.55
CA SER A 332 3.87 10.95 -24.14
C SER A 332 4.41 12.36 -24.39
N ALA A 333 5.05 12.96 -23.40
CA ALA A 333 5.61 14.29 -23.52
C ALA A 333 6.83 14.51 -22.62
N ARG A 334 7.94 14.96 -23.18
CA ARG A 334 9.17 15.30 -22.47
C ARG A 334 9.82 14.11 -21.74
N ASN A 335 9.59 12.90 -22.17
CA ASN A 335 10.31 11.70 -21.71
C ASN A 335 11.58 11.53 -22.58
N ASN A 336 12.59 10.81 -22.10
CA ASN A 336 13.83 10.66 -22.89
C ASN A 336 13.65 9.90 -24.23
N TRP A 337 12.60 9.13 -24.38
CA TRP A 337 12.25 8.47 -25.66
C TRP A 337 11.42 9.33 -26.61
N ASP A 338 10.99 10.52 -26.22
CA ASP A 338 10.24 11.42 -27.09
C ASP A 338 11.20 12.16 -28.06
N ALA A 339 10.74 12.42 -29.28
CA ALA A 339 11.54 13.05 -30.30
C ALA A 339 12.13 14.42 -29.85
N GLY A 340 13.42 14.57 -30.00
CA GLY A 340 14.14 15.81 -29.64
C GLY A 340 14.46 15.96 -28.16
N ILE A 341 14.15 14.99 -27.34
CA ILE A 341 14.55 14.97 -25.93
C ILE A 341 15.80 14.10 -25.77
N PRO A 342 16.95 14.65 -25.38
CA PRO A 342 18.16 13.86 -25.18
C PRO A 342 18.01 12.98 -23.91
N THR A 343 18.54 11.76 -23.94
CA THR A 343 18.71 10.96 -22.74
C THR A 343 19.81 11.58 -21.88
N PRO A 344 19.50 12.09 -20.69
CA PRO A 344 20.51 12.70 -19.83
C PRO A 344 21.45 11.63 -19.24
N ALA A 345 22.64 12.03 -18.86
CA ALA A 345 23.52 11.19 -18.08
C ALA A 345 22.91 10.91 -16.69
N VAL A 346 22.94 9.66 -16.31
CA VAL A 346 22.42 9.15 -15.02
C VAL A 346 23.62 8.79 -14.16
N ASN A 347 23.57 9.15 -12.87
CA ASN A 347 24.58 8.65 -11.94
C ASN A 347 24.33 7.16 -11.64
N GLU A 348 25.12 6.30 -12.23
CA GLU A 348 25.04 4.83 -12.07
C GLU A 348 25.81 4.32 -10.84
N SER A 349 26.59 5.18 -10.21
CA SER A 349 27.32 4.85 -8.99
C SER A 349 26.44 4.98 -7.76
N GLY A 350 26.73 4.25 -6.71
CA GLY A 350 26.07 4.44 -5.43
C GLY A 350 24.77 3.64 -5.21
N ALA A 351 24.46 2.61 -6.00
CA ALA A 351 23.32 1.72 -5.75
C ALA A 351 23.29 1.20 -4.31
N ALA A 352 24.46 0.95 -3.70
CA ALA A 352 24.57 0.55 -2.31
C ALA A 352 24.04 1.61 -1.32
N SER A 353 24.14 2.91 -1.65
CA SER A 353 23.58 3.98 -0.81
C SER A 353 22.05 3.98 -0.81
N ALA A 354 21.42 3.73 -1.96
CA ALA A 354 19.96 3.57 -2.08
C ALA A 354 19.46 2.33 -1.31
N GLN A 355 20.29 1.29 -1.22
CA GLN A 355 19.99 0.07 -0.47
C GLN A 355 20.36 0.16 1.02
N GLY A 356 20.99 1.25 1.42
CA GLY A 356 21.44 1.49 2.79
C GLY A 356 20.29 1.68 3.81
N PRO A 357 20.63 1.99 5.07
CA PRO A 357 19.65 2.22 6.12
C PRO A 357 18.81 3.46 5.80
N ARG A 358 17.54 3.43 6.18
CA ARG A 358 16.67 4.60 6.12
C ARG A 358 17.18 5.73 7.01
N LYS A 359 16.78 6.97 6.71
CA LYS A 359 16.98 8.11 7.61
C LYS A 359 16.28 7.89 8.95
N ALA A 360 16.63 8.65 9.96
CA ALA A 360 16.11 8.49 11.33
C ALA A 360 14.56 8.68 11.41
N ASP A 361 13.99 9.49 10.53
CA ASP A 361 12.55 9.69 10.41
C ASP A 361 11.81 8.57 9.63
N GLY A 362 12.56 7.58 9.14
CA GLY A 362 12.05 6.46 8.36
C GLY A 362 11.97 6.74 6.86
N SER A 363 12.29 7.93 6.38
CA SER A 363 12.32 8.25 4.95
C SER A 363 13.44 7.51 4.21
N LEU A 364 13.39 7.54 2.89
CA LEU A 364 14.37 6.88 2.02
C LEU A 364 15.81 7.35 2.34
N PRO A 365 16.83 6.52 2.16
CA PRO A 365 18.22 6.92 2.30
C PRO A 365 18.54 8.11 1.40
N ALA A 366 19.44 8.98 1.85
CA ALA A 366 20.04 9.95 0.94
C ALA A 366 20.95 9.21 -0.05
N THR A 367 20.75 9.46 -1.33
CA THR A 367 21.53 8.85 -2.41
C THR A 367 21.58 9.80 -3.60
N ASP A 368 22.66 9.74 -4.35
CA ASP A 368 22.82 10.34 -5.69
C ASP A 368 22.67 9.29 -6.80
N PHE A 369 22.43 8.03 -6.44
CA PHE A 369 22.16 6.95 -7.41
C PHE A 369 20.92 7.30 -8.26
N LEU A 370 21.04 7.17 -9.57
CA LEU A 370 20.05 7.52 -10.58
C LEU A 370 19.69 9.02 -10.65
N GLU A 371 20.40 9.89 -9.94
CA GLU A 371 20.26 11.32 -10.16
C GLU A 371 20.67 11.73 -11.58
N VAL A 372 19.93 12.69 -12.11
CA VAL A 372 20.08 13.16 -13.49
C VAL A 372 20.73 14.54 -13.49
N SER A 373 21.82 14.69 -14.27
CA SER A 373 22.48 15.97 -14.47
C SER A 373 21.53 16.99 -15.11
N GLY A 374 21.29 18.13 -14.45
CA GLY A 374 20.42 19.19 -14.95
C GLY A 374 18.96 19.08 -14.54
N GLY A 375 18.53 17.99 -13.93
CA GLY A 375 17.16 17.81 -13.42
C GLY A 375 16.08 17.84 -14.50
N GLY A 376 14.82 17.93 -14.08
CA GLY A 376 13.66 18.14 -14.97
C GLY A 376 13.05 16.86 -15.55
N ILE A 377 13.78 15.75 -15.63
CA ILE A 377 13.34 14.43 -16.13
C ILE A 377 13.79 13.35 -15.16
N GLY A 378 13.00 12.30 -15.00
CA GLY A 378 13.27 11.22 -14.06
C GLY A 378 13.01 11.56 -12.59
N SER A 379 13.18 10.55 -11.73
CA SER A 379 13.02 10.64 -10.27
C SER A 379 14.14 11.48 -9.64
N THR A 380 13.83 12.19 -8.58
CA THR A 380 14.82 12.89 -7.74
C THR A 380 15.49 11.99 -6.70
N MET A 381 15.09 10.75 -6.60
CA MET A 381 15.58 9.76 -5.61
C MET A 381 15.44 10.18 -4.12
N ASN A 382 14.57 11.17 -3.82
CA ASN A 382 14.33 11.69 -2.48
C ASN A 382 12.92 11.36 -1.98
#